data_5895cdac7dad142874772e38219e7eb8
#
_entry.id   5895cdac7dad142874772e38219e7eb8
#
_cell.length_a   1.000
_cell.length_b   1.000
_cell.length_c   1.000
_cell.angle_alpha   90.00
_cell.angle_beta   90.00
_cell.angle_gamma   90.00
#
_symmetry.space_group_name_H-M   'P 1'
#
loop_
_entity.id
_entity.type
_entity.pdbx_description
1 polymer ?
#
loop_
_entity_poly.entity_id
_entity_poly.type
_entity_poly.pdbx_seq_one_letter_code
_entity_poly.pdbx_strand_id
1 'polypeptide(L)'
;MKRRTFLHTLNWSIASATLYHGAGNAMSLTAILDSNIREKELSYHRIQEIKYSTVQMKYPRLVGKNARLDLHGYGPNVEICGIKTDKGAMGWASLRGSRKDAEQIEKELLGKKVSELFAPNIGILNDRHIAFDIALHDLAGVILEKPVYELLGRDKPYTTDYYSGMIYFDDLEPSEKPAGIDRILEECRYDYGVGYRQLKLKIGRGHKWMPFKEGLQRDIDVTNAVAQAFPDCGILVDGNNGFTVDQFTQYLKGIPSVNLFWIEEPFHETVADYQKLRNYIKAAGIRTLLADGEADPNPALLKELFEKKLLDVHLTDIEGLGFTNWRRLMPELEKVGAQASPHAWGSLLKSYYTAHLAGGLANTVTIEGVTSTSDDVDLSGYKIQDGKLIPPSTAGFGMPLLKKI
;
A
#
# COMPACT_ATOMS: atom_id res chain seq x y z
N MET A 1 -25.10 6.35 8.05
CA MET A 1 -25.48 5.16 7.24
C MET A 1 -24.63 4.00 7.72
N LYS A 2 -25.21 2.83 7.97
CA LYS A 2 -24.58 1.70 8.66
C LYS A 2 -23.43 1.13 7.84
N ARG A 3 -22.19 1.16 8.35
CA ARG A 3 -21.07 0.36 7.87
C ARG A 3 -21.44 -1.13 8.09
N ARG A 4 -21.76 -1.83 7.01
CA ARG A 4 -21.93 -3.27 7.05
C ARG A 4 -20.56 -3.93 7.04
N THR A 5 -20.32 -4.72 8.05
CA THR A 5 -19.23 -5.65 8.28
C THR A 5 -18.98 -6.49 7.03
N PHE A 6 -17.82 -6.29 6.40
CA PHE A 6 -17.36 -7.12 5.29
C PHE A 6 -16.55 -8.30 5.84
N LEU A 7 -17.27 -9.29 6.35
CA LEU A 7 -16.79 -10.64 6.62
C LEU A 7 -17.42 -11.57 5.57
N HIS A 8 -16.93 -11.53 4.35
CA HIS A 8 -17.15 -12.60 3.39
C HIS A 8 -15.80 -13.12 2.91
N THR A 9 -15.47 -14.25 3.51
CA THR A 9 -14.55 -15.30 3.07
C THR A 9 -14.24 -15.25 1.59
N LEU A 10 -12.98 -14.82 1.26
CA LEU A 10 -12.30 -15.29 0.07
C LEU A 10 -12.07 -16.81 0.26
N ASN A 11 -13.06 -17.61 -0.09
CA ASN A 11 -12.85 -19.02 -0.38
C ASN A 11 -12.07 -19.13 -1.69
N TRP A 12 -10.79 -18.90 -1.62
CA TRP A 12 -9.88 -19.53 -2.57
C TRP A 12 -9.88 -21.00 -2.17
N SER A 13 -10.70 -21.78 -2.87
CA SER A 13 -10.73 -23.23 -2.74
C SER A 13 -9.30 -23.73 -2.74
N ILE A 14 -8.88 -24.32 -1.63
CA ILE A 14 -7.74 -25.23 -1.59
C ILE A 14 -8.10 -26.39 -2.50
N ALA A 15 -7.90 -26.21 -3.79
CA ALA A 15 -7.88 -27.30 -4.74
C ALA A 15 -6.50 -27.92 -4.60
N SER A 16 -6.48 -29.04 -3.87
CA SER A 16 -5.53 -30.16 -3.94
C SER A 16 -4.19 -29.84 -4.57
N ALA A 17 -3.16 -29.83 -3.74
CA ALA A 17 -1.78 -30.05 -4.16
C ALA A 17 -1.68 -31.39 -4.92
N THR A 18 -1.89 -31.37 -6.21
CA THR A 18 -1.52 -32.45 -7.10
C THR A 18 -0.16 -32.11 -7.68
N LEU A 19 0.81 -32.93 -7.33
CA LEU A 19 2.18 -33.02 -7.82
C LEU A 19 2.34 -32.48 -9.24
N TYR A 20 2.96 -31.30 -9.37
CA TYR A 20 3.64 -30.89 -10.58
C TYR A 20 5.14 -31.11 -10.39
N HIS A 21 5.64 -32.22 -10.90
CA HIS A 21 7.06 -32.41 -11.18
C HIS A 21 7.41 -31.57 -12.41
N GLY A 22 7.95 -30.37 -12.15
CA GLY A 22 8.55 -29.51 -13.16
C GLY A 22 9.60 -28.66 -12.47
N ALA A 23 10.88 -28.96 -12.71
CA ALA A 23 12.12 -28.24 -12.37
C ALA A 23 12.04 -27.32 -11.13
N GLY A 24 11.70 -27.87 -9.99
CA GLY A 24 11.79 -27.19 -8.71
C GLY A 24 13.26 -27.04 -8.36
N ASN A 25 13.72 -25.80 -8.13
CA ASN A 25 14.96 -25.54 -7.42
C ASN A 25 14.90 -26.30 -6.10
N ALA A 26 15.62 -27.40 -6.00
CA ALA A 26 15.77 -28.10 -4.74
C ALA A 26 16.40 -27.10 -3.75
N MET A 27 15.65 -26.74 -2.71
CA MET A 27 16.19 -25.90 -1.63
C MET A 27 17.51 -26.52 -1.16
N SER A 28 18.57 -25.72 -1.06
CA SER A 28 19.84 -26.21 -0.58
C SER A 28 19.67 -26.77 0.84
N LEU A 29 20.44 -27.76 1.21
CA LEU A 29 20.48 -28.29 2.58
C LEU A 29 20.63 -27.18 3.61
N THR A 30 21.39 -26.12 3.28
CA THR A 30 21.57 -24.92 4.10
C THR A 30 20.26 -24.16 4.30
N ALA A 31 19.45 -23.99 3.26
CA ALA A 31 18.15 -23.31 3.36
C ALA A 31 17.12 -24.11 4.17
N ILE A 32 17.15 -25.45 4.06
CA ILE A 32 16.30 -26.34 4.87
C ILE A 32 16.71 -26.29 6.36
N LEU A 33 18.02 -26.32 6.64
CA LEU A 33 18.54 -26.21 8.00
C LEU A 33 18.20 -24.84 8.63
N ASP A 34 18.34 -23.76 7.86
CA ASP A 34 18.02 -22.41 8.34
C ASP A 34 16.50 -22.25 8.61
N SER A 35 15.63 -22.80 7.75
CA SER A 35 14.19 -22.85 8.00
C SER A 35 13.84 -23.60 9.30
N ASN A 36 14.44 -24.78 9.51
CA ASN A 36 14.21 -25.57 10.74
C ASN A 36 14.70 -24.85 12.00
N ILE A 37 15.83 -24.13 11.93
CA ILE A 37 16.37 -23.35 13.05
C ILE A 37 15.41 -22.20 13.38
N ARG A 38 14.90 -21.47 12.38
CA ARG A 38 13.96 -20.36 12.56
C ARG A 38 12.65 -20.83 13.19
N GLU A 39 12.07 -21.91 12.71
CA GLU A 39 10.84 -22.48 13.30
C GLU A 39 11.05 -22.91 14.75
N LYS A 40 12.21 -23.49 15.06
CA LYS A 40 12.57 -23.89 16.41
C LYS A 40 12.67 -22.67 17.34
N GLU A 41 13.30 -21.57 16.90
CA GLU A 41 13.43 -20.35 17.71
C GLU A 41 12.04 -19.77 18.05
N LEU A 42 11.15 -19.62 17.08
CA LEU A 42 9.77 -19.17 17.32
C LEU A 42 9.01 -20.07 18.29
N SER A 43 9.34 -21.36 18.37
CA SER A 43 8.69 -22.32 19.28
C SER A 43 9.06 -22.14 20.77
N TYR A 44 10.12 -21.40 21.07
CA TYR A 44 10.52 -21.10 22.45
C TYR A 44 9.80 -19.90 23.03
N HIS A 45 9.11 -19.10 22.22
CA HIS A 45 8.39 -17.91 22.61
C HIS A 45 6.89 -18.18 22.68
N ARG A 46 6.24 -17.82 23.80
CA ARG A 46 4.78 -17.87 23.97
C ARG A 46 4.24 -16.46 24.09
N ILE A 47 3.10 -16.20 23.47
CA ILE A 47 2.41 -14.94 23.62
C ILE A 47 1.94 -14.78 25.06
N GLN A 48 2.47 -13.79 25.76
CA GLN A 48 2.16 -13.50 27.16
C GLN A 48 1.14 -12.38 27.30
N GLU A 49 1.25 -11.35 26.47
CA GLU A 49 0.47 -10.14 26.59
C GLU A 49 0.21 -9.52 25.21
N ILE A 50 -0.98 -8.99 25.01
CA ILE A 50 -1.34 -8.14 23.88
C ILE A 50 -1.87 -6.83 24.44
N LYS A 51 -1.33 -5.72 23.96
CA LYS A 51 -1.74 -4.36 24.35
C LYS A 51 -2.14 -3.54 23.14
N TYR A 52 -3.05 -2.62 23.41
CA TYR A 52 -3.53 -1.67 22.39
C TYR A 52 -3.19 -0.25 22.80
N SER A 53 -2.83 0.55 21.84
CA SER A 53 -2.53 1.97 22.02
C SER A 53 -2.84 2.72 20.72
N THR A 54 -2.49 4.01 20.67
CA THR A 54 -2.65 4.85 19.49
C THR A 54 -1.35 5.60 19.26
N VAL A 55 -0.86 5.66 18.02
CA VAL A 55 0.25 6.55 17.65
C VAL A 55 -0.27 7.68 16.77
N GLN A 56 0.25 8.89 16.98
CA GLN A 56 -0.11 10.05 16.18
C GLN A 56 0.87 10.20 15.02
N MET A 57 0.32 10.25 13.81
CA MET A 57 1.05 10.63 12.60
C MET A 57 0.73 12.09 12.25
N LYS A 58 1.75 12.88 11.90
CA LYS A 58 1.62 14.30 11.61
C LYS A 58 2.05 14.57 10.17
N TYR A 59 1.12 15.02 9.33
CA TYR A 59 1.45 15.49 7.99
C TYR A 59 2.16 16.85 8.04
N PRO A 60 3.06 17.15 7.09
CA PRO A 60 3.77 18.43 7.07
C PRO A 60 2.86 19.62 6.69
N ARG A 61 1.68 19.35 6.16
CA ARG A 61 0.70 20.32 5.69
C ARG A 61 -0.72 19.79 5.81
N LEU A 62 -1.71 20.68 5.66
CA LEU A 62 -3.09 20.26 5.42
C LEU A 62 -3.11 19.40 4.14
N VAL A 63 -3.84 18.32 4.17
CA VAL A 63 -4.15 17.51 2.99
C VAL A 63 -5.62 17.71 2.65
N GLY A 64 -5.86 18.17 1.44
CA GLY A 64 -7.14 18.65 0.95
C GLY A 64 -8.12 17.56 0.58
N LYS A 65 -8.99 17.93 -0.35
CA LYS A 65 -10.07 17.09 -0.90
C LYS A 65 -9.56 16.22 -2.04
N ASN A 66 -10.30 15.13 -2.32
CA ASN A 66 -10.20 14.40 -3.58
C ASN A 66 -11.56 14.41 -4.28
N ALA A 67 -11.74 13.65 -5.34
CA ALA A 67 -12.99 13.62 -6.09
C ALA A 67 -14.22 13.27 -5.23
N ARG A 68 -14.06 12.46 -4.18
CA ARG A 68 -15.13 11.93 -3.34
C ARG A 68 -15.15 12.44 -1.91
N LEU A 69 -13.97 12.56 -1.29
CA LEU A 69 -13.80 12.83 0.14
C LEU A 69 -13.44 14.29 0.37
N ASP A 70 -13.92 14.82 1.49
CA ASP A 70 -13.59 16.14 2.00
C ASP A 70 -12.17 16.16 2.58
N LEU A 71 -11.78 17.25 3.25
CA LEU A 71 -10.45 17.48 3.83
C LEU A 71 -9.95 16.27 4.63
N HIS A 72 -8.72 15.85 4.37
CA HIS A 72 -8.05 14.75 5.09
C HIS A 72 -7.32 15.23 6.34
N GLY A 73 -7.06 16.54 6.45
CA GLY A 73 -6.51 17.16 7.66
C GLY A 73 -4.99 17.08 7.77
N TYR A 74 -4.50 16.99 9.01
CA TYR A 74 -3.08 17.10 9.37
C TYR A 74 -2.45 15.76 9.84
N GLY A 75 -3.11 14.67 9.62
CA GLY A 75 -2.64 13.32 9.95
C GLY A 75 -3.56 12.56 10.90
N PRO A 76 -3.51 11.22 10.87
CA PRO A 76 -4.38 10.37 11.66
C PRO A 76 -3.79 10.02 13.03
N ASN A 77 -4.70 9.66 13.95
CA ASN A 77 -4.38 8.78 15.04
C ASN A 77 -4.55 7.33 14.57
N VAL A 78 -3.49 6.53 14.65
CA VAL A 78 -3.45 5.15 14.20
C VAL A 78 -3.53 4.23 15.41
N GLU A 79 -4.57 3.38 15.47
CA GLU A 79 -4.63 2.33 16.47
C GLU A 79 -3.56 1.28 16.20
N ILE A 80 -2.86 0.86 17.25
CA ILE A 80 -1.79 -0.14 17.19
C ILE A 80 -2.01 -1.25 18.19
N CYS A 81 -1.45 -2.43 17.91
CA CYS A 81 -1.30 -3.52 18.87
C CYS A 81 0.17 -3.88 19.05
N GLY A 82 0.57 -4.14 20.29
CA GLY A 82 1.86 -4.71 20.66
C GLY A 82 1.66 -6.11 21.22
N ILE A 83 2.46 -7.07 20.74
CA ILE A 83 2.43 -8.47 21.15
C ILE A 83 3.74 -8.78 21.86
N LYS A 84 3.66 -9.17 23.14
CA LYS A 84 4.81 -9.49 23.96
C LYS A 84 4.85 -10.96 24.31
N THR A 85 6.04 -11.55 24.29
CA THR A 85 6.26 -12.95 24.65
C THR A 85 6.77 -13.10 26.09
N ASP A 86 6.67 -14.32 26.61
CA ASP A 86 7.22 -14.73 27.93
C ASP A 86 8.75 -14.61 28.04
N LYS A 87 9.45 -14.47 26.91
CA LYS A 87 10.90 -14.20 26.82
C LYS A 87 11.24 -12.73 26.68
N GLY A 88 10.23 -11.85 26.65
CA GLY A 88 10.41 -10.41 26.58
C GLY A 88 10.52 -9.84 25.16
N ALA A 89 10.51 -10.65 24.11
CA ALA A 89 10.41 -10.15 22.74
C ALA A 89 9.06 -9.45 22.54
N MET A 90 9.08 -8.32 21.83
CA MET A 90 7.89 -7.52 21.53
C MET A 90 7.90 -7.12 20.06
N GLY A 91 6.82 -7.42 19.35
CA GLY A 91 6.50 -6.89 18.03
C GLY A 91 5.25 -6.03 18.09
N TRP A 92 5.13 -5.09 17.16
CA TRP A 92 3.98 -4.21 17.11
C TRP A 92 3.64 -3.78 15.68
N ALA A 93 2.39 -3.38 15.45
CA ALA A 93 1.96 -2.79 14.20
C ALA A 93 0.65 -2.01 14.37
N SER A 94 0.27 -1.28 13.32
CA SER A 94 -1.09 -0.78 13.18
C SER A 94 -2.11 -1.93 13.23
N LEU A 95 -3.25 -1.65 13.85
CA LEU A 95 -4.30 -2.63 14.04
C LEU A 95 -5.24 -2.66 12.83
N ARG A 96 -5.34 -3.80 12.19
CA ARG A 96 -6.31 -3.98 11.11
C ARG A 96 -7.74 -4.13 11.68
N GLY A 97 -8.62 -3.24 11.24
CA GLY A 97 -10.02 -3.25 11.69
C GLY A 97 -10.23 -2.54 13.02
N SER A 98 -11.21 -2.99 13.80
CA SER A 98 -11.51 -2.36 15.09
C SER A 98 -10.81 -3.09 16.25
N ARG A 99 -10.43 -2.34 17.27
CA ARG A 99 -9.93 -2.90 18.53
C ARG A 99 -10.91 -3.90 19.15
N LYS A 100 -12.20 -3.61 19.08
CA LYS A 100 -13.25 -4.49 19.61
C LYS A 100 -13.23 -5.89 18.96
N ASP A 101 -13.02 -5.95 17.65
CA ASP A 101 -12.94 -7.22 16.92
C ASP A 101 -11.64 -7.97 17.25
N ALA A 102 -10.53 -7.24 17.38
CA ALA A 102 -9.25 -7.83 17.78
C ALA A 102 -9.31 -8.41 19.20
N GLU A 103 -9.89 -7.73 20.18
CA GLU A 103 -10.08 -8.21 21.57
C GLU A 103 -10.89 -9.52 21.66
N GLN A 104 -11.75 -9.80 20.69
CA GLN A 104 -12.47 -11.08 20.62
C GLN A 104 -11.56 -12.24 20.20
N ILE A 105 -10.58 -11.96 19.36
CA ILE A 105 -9.69 -12.94 18.76
C ILE A 105 -8.40 -13.12 19.60
N GLU A 106 -7.97 -12.13 20.36
CA GLU A 106 -6.69 -12.15 21.11
C GLU A 106 -6.56 -13.37 22.03
N LYS A 107 -7.68 -13.86 22.57
CA LYS A 107 -7.72 -15.06 23.44
C LYS A 107 -7.26 -16.33 22.71
N GLU A 108 -7.36 -16.35 21.38
CA GLU A 108 -6.87 -17.45 20.55
C GLU A 108 -5.34 -17.45 20.44
N LEU A 109 -4.69 -16.27 20.69
CA LEU A 109 -3.25 -16.10 20.60
C LEU A 109 -2.55 -16.27 21.97
N LEU A 110 -3.20 -15.82 23.04
CA LEU A 110 -2.62 -15.85 24.38
C LEU A 110 -2.23 -17.28 24.80
N GLY A 111 -1.00 -17.46 25.33
CA GLY A 111 -0.43 -18.74 25.74
C GLY A 111 0.04 -19.64 24.60
N LYS A 112 -0.24 -19.30 23.35
CA LYS A 112 0.25 -20.06 22.18
C LYS A 112 1.72 -19.77 21.94
N LYS A 113 2.43 -20.75 21.38
CA LYS A 113 3.77 -20.51 20.82
C LYS A 113 3.66 -19.67 19.56
N VAL A 114 4.65 -18.82 19.32
CA VAL A 114 4.67 -18.02 18.08
C VAL A 114 4.65 -18.93 16.85
N SER A 115 5.35 -20.09 16.90
CA SER A 115 5.35 -21.09 15.82
C SER A 115 4.00 -21.79 15.57
N GLU A 116 3.03 -21.69 16.50
CA GLU A 116 1.66 -22.18 16.29
C GLU A 116 0.78 -21.14 15.56
N LEU A 117 1.22 -19.91 15.47
CA LEU A 117 0.49 -18.77 14.92
C LEU A 117 1.08 -18.27 13.60
N PHE A 118 2.40 -18.42 13.43
CA PHE A 118 3.17 -17.82 12.36
C PHE A 118 4.31 -18.72 11.89
N ALA A 119 4.52 -18.79 10.59
CA ALA A 119 5.69 -19.42 9.97
C ALA A 119 6.38 -18.43 8.99
N PRO A 120 7.73 -18.30 9.03
CA PRO A 120 8.44 -17.30 8.21
C PRO A 120 8.18 -17.42 6.70
N ASN A 121 8.01 -18.63 6.19
CA ASN A 121 7.78 -18.92 4.78
C ASN A 121 6.29 -18.77 4.35
N ILE A 122 5.36 -18.63 5.29
CA ILE A 122 3.90 -18.56 5.04
C ILE A 122 3.29 -17.22 5.46
N GLY A 123 3.65 -16.72 6.66
CA GLY A 123 2.97 -15.67 7.40
C GLY A 123 2.08 -16.27 8.49
N ILE A 124 0.92 -15.67 8.76
CA ILE A 124 -0.04 -16.23 9.73
C ILE A 124 -0.59 -17.58 9.23
N LEU A 125 -0.75 -18.52 10.17
CA LEU A 125 -1.21 -19.89 9.88
C LEU A 125 -2.74 -20.02 9.88
N ASN A 126 -3.44 -19.01 10.39
CA ASN A 126 -4.90 -18.96 10.42
C ASN A 126 -5.38 -17.56 10.06
N ASP A 127 -6.18 -17.45 9.01
CA ASP A 127 -6.68 -16.16 8.50
C ASP A 127 -7.61 -15.44 9.51
N ARG A 128 -8.12 -16.10 10.54
CA ARG A 128 -8.82 -15.45 11.66
C ARG A 128 -7.91 -14.48 12.43
N HIS A 129 -6.61 -14.70 12.44
CA HIS A 129 -5.63 -13.87 13.13
C HIS A 129 -5.17 -12.67 12.30
N ILE A 130 -5.86 -12.35 11.20
CA ILE A 130 -5.46 -11.30 10.26
C ILE A 130 -5.34 -9.91 10.91
N ALA A 131 -6.06 -9.65 12.00
CA ALA A 131 -5.92 -8.40 12.76
C ALA A 131 -4.52 -8.23 13.38
N PHE A 132 -3.80 -9.31 13.60
CA PHE A 132 -2.46 -9.35 14.19
C PHE A 132 -1.37 -9.71 13.18
N ASP A 133 -1.71 -9.83 11.90
CA ASP A 133 -0.82 -10.32 10.85
C ASP A 133 0.50 -9.53 10.79
N ILE A 134 0.41 -8.21 10.69
CA ILE A 134 1.59 -7.34 10.57
C ILE A 134 2.41 -7.36 11.87
N ALA A 135 1.74 -7.32 13.04
CA ALA A 135 2.42 -7.39 14.33
C ALA A 135 3.12 -8.74 14.58
N LEU A 136 2.56 -9.85 14.06
CA LEU A 136 3.21 -11.17 14.12
C LEU A 136 4.41 -11.26 13.17
N HIS A 137 4.39 -10.57 12.01
CA HIS A 137 5.57 -10.44 11.16
C HIS A 137 6.68 -9.65 11.85
N ASP A 138 6.34 -8.53 12.51
CA ASP A 138 7.29 -7.75 13.29
C ASP A 138 7.89 -8.55 14.42
N LEU A 139 7.04 -9.21 15.23
CA LEU A 139 7.47 -10.07 16.33
C LEU A 139 8.40 -11.20 15.87
N ALA A 140 8.06 -11.86 14.77
CA ALA A 140 8.90 -12.91 14.21
C ALA A 140 10.27 -12.36 13.76
N GLY A 141 10.27 -11.18 13.12
CA GLY A 141 11.51 -10.48 12.77
C GLY A 141 12.37 -10.15 14.00
N VAL A 142 11.74 -9.64 15.06
CA VAL A 142 12.43 -9.33 16.34
C VAL A 142 13.01 -10.60 16.98
N ILE A 143 12.25 -11.69 17.08
CA ILE A 143 12.72 -12.95 17.65
C ILE A 143 13.89 -13.54 16.86
N LEU A 144 13.82 -13.45 15.54
CA LEU A 144 14.83 -14.02 14.64
C LEU A 144 15.98 -13.05 14.34
N GLU A 145 15.97 -11.85 14.95
CA GLU A 145 16.95 -10.78 14.72
C GLU A 145 17.11 -10.43 13.22
N LYS A 146 16.02 -10.44 12.47
CA LYS A 146 15.98 -10.21 11.03
C LYS A 146 14.94 -9.16 10.63
N PRO A 147 15.25 -8.30 9.64
CA PRO A 147 14.22 -7.45 9.06
C PRO A 147 13.16 -8.30 8.34
N VAL A 148 11.93 -7.81 8.28
CA VAL A 148 10.80 -8.59 7.72
C VAL A 148 11.05 -9.01 6.27
N TYR A 149 11.72 -8.21 5.45
CA TYR A 149 12.04 -8.63 4.06
C TYR A 149 12.93 -9.88 3.99
N GLU A 150 13.77 -10.15 5.01
CA GLU A 150 14.55 -11.40 5.08
C GLU A 150 13.69 -12.61 5.42
N LEU A 151 12.57 -12.42 6.16
CA LEU A 151 11.60 -13.49 6.39
C LEU A 151 10.92 -13.92 5.08
N LEU A 152 10.90 -13.03 4.09
CA LEU A 152 10.38 -13.29 2.75
C LEU A 152 11.41 -13.97 1.83
N GLY A 153 12.61 -14.25 2.32
CA GLY A 153 13.63 -15.04 1.62
C GLY A 153 14.75 -14.25 0.95
N ARG A 154 14.97 -12.98 1.32
CA ARG A 154 16.00 -12.15 0.71
C ARG A 154 16.96 -11.55 1.72
N ASP A 155 18.24 -11.79 1.53
CA ASP A 155 19.30 -11.22 2.38
C ASP A 155 19.51 -9.71 2.16
N LYS A 156 19.13 -9.20 0.99
CA LYS A 156 19.17 -7.76 0.65
C LYS A 156 17.85 -7.38 0.00
N PRO A 157 17.23 -6.26 0.41
CA PRO A 157 15.96 -5.85 -0.15
C PRO A 157 16.09 -5.42 -1.61
N TYR A 158 15.05 -5.67 -2.41
CA TYR A 158 14.88 -4.94 -3.66
C TYR A 158 14.64 -3.46 -3.34
N THR A 159 15.25 -2.59 -4.12
CA THR A 159 14.94 -1.16 -4.06
C THR A 159 13.80 -0.83 -5.00
N THR A 160 12.78 -0.17 -4.48
CA THR A 160 11.54 0.11 -5.23
C THR A 160 11.31 1.61 -5.30
N ASP A 161 10.83 2.08 -6.44
CA ASP A 161 10.46 3.48 -6.64
C ASP A 161 9.40 3.90 -5.60
N TYR A 162 9.38 5.19 -5.28
CA TYR A 162 8.56 5.75 -4.21
C TYR A 162 7.91 7.04 -4.69
N TYR A 163 6.57 7.06 -4.72
CA TYR A 163 5.82 8.24 -5.14
C TYR A 163 5.20 8.99 -3.97
N SER A 164 5.07 10.32 -4.11
CA SER A 164 4.23 11.08 -3.19
C SER A 164 2.76 10.85 -3.52
N GLY A 165 2.01 10.30 -2.57
CA GLY A 165 0.55 10.17 -2.62
C GLY A 165 -0.21 11.38 -2.07
N MET A 166 0.46 12.54 -1.84
CA MET A 166 -0.07 13.64 -1.02
C MET A 166 -0.47 14.90 -1.80
N ILE A 167 -0.64 14.85 -3.12
CA ILE A 167 -1.04 16.01 -3.92
C ILE A 167 -2.54 15.96 -4.18
N TYR A 168 -3.28 16.69 -3.38
CA TYR A 168 -4.75 16.73 -3.33
C TYR A 168 -5.30 18.01 -3.95
N PHE A 169 -6.58 18.35 -3.68
CA PHE A 169 -7.20 19.58 -4.21
C PHE A 169 -6.96 20.78 -3.30
N ASP A 170 -5.72 20.95 -2.83
CA ASP A 170 -5.32 22.06 -1.95
C ASP A 170 -5.35 23.42 -2.69
N ASP A 171 -5.39 23.39 -4.02
CA ASP A 171 -5.64 24.57 -4.85
C ASP A 171 -7.05 25.17 -4.67
N LEU A 172 -7.99 24.40 -4.12
CA LEU A 172 -9.35 24.83 -3.80
C LEU A 172 -9.48 25.35 -2.34
N GLU A 173 -8.38 25.31 -1.56
CA GLU A 173 -8.38 25.71 -0.17
C GLU A 173 -7.58 27.02 0.05
N PRO A 174 -7.98 27.87 1.04
CA PRO A 174 -9.29 27.81 1.72
C PRO A 174 -10.43 28.16 0.76
N SER A 175 -11.61 27.57 0.95
CA SER A 175 -12.75 27.71 0.03
C SER A 175 -13.19 29.17 -0.21
N GLU A 176 -12.99 30.06 0.78
CA GLU A 176 -13.34 31.48 0.66
C GLU A 176 -12.36 32.26 -0.23
N LYS A 177 -11.14 31.77 -0.38
CA LYS A 177 -10.08 32.37 -1.19
C LYS A 177 -9.13 31.27 -1.70
N PRO A 178 -9.53 30.50 -2.70
CA PRO A 178 -8.73 29.39 -3.21
C PRO A 178 -7.30 29.80 -3.60
N ALA A 179 -6.32 29.03 -3.14
CA ALA A 179 -4.89 29.34 -3.34
C ALA A 179 -4.44 29.14 -4.80
N GLY A 180 -5.18 28.35 -5.58
CA GLY A 180 -4.86 28.11 -6.98
C GLY A 180 -3.70 27.13 -7.21
N ILE A 181 -3.31 27.01 -8.48
CA ILE A 181 -2.32 26.00 -8.93
C ILE A 181 -0.96 26.17 -8.27
N ASP A 182 -0.58 27.40 -7.90
CA ASP A 182 0.71 27.67 -7.23
C ASP A 182 0.85 26.87 -5.93
N ARG A 183 -0.24 26.65 -5.21
CA ARG A 183 -0.26 25.79 -4.02
C ARG A 183 0.14 24.36 -4.33
N ILE A 184 -0.40 23.78 -5.39
CA ILE A 184 -0.03 22.43 -5.84
C ILE A 184 1.45 22.36 -6.22
N LEU A 185 1.97 23.38 -6.91
CA LEU A 185 3.38 23.45 -7.26
C LEU A 185 4.31 23.59 -6.04
N GLU A 186 3.88 24.31 -5.00
CA GLU A 186 4.60 24.39 -3.72
C GLU A 186 4.67 23.02 -3.03
N GLU A 187 3.59 22.29 -2.99
CA GLU A 187 3.52 20.96 -2.40
C GLU A 187 4.38 19.94 -3.17
N CYS A 188 4.32 19.99 -4.49
CA CYS A 188 5.21 19.19 -5.33
C CYS A 188 6.69 19.52 -5.09
N ARG A 189 7.07 20.82 -4.93
CA ARG A 189 8.45 21.22 -4.61
C ARG A 189 8.88 20.68 -3.25
N TYR A 190 8.00 20.73 -2.25
CA TYR A 190 8.28 20.17 -0.94
C TYR A 190 8.56 18.67 -1.03
N ASP A 191 7.66 17.90 -1.68
CA ASP A 191 7.78 16.46 -1.80
C ASP A 191 9.00 16.05 -2.66
N TYR A 192 9.28 16.80 -3.73
CA TYR A 192 10.52 16.64 -4.51
C TYR A 192 11.77 16.86 -3.64
N GLY A 193 11.73 17.86 -2.75
CA GLY A 193 12.81 18.15 -1.78
C GLY A 193 12.98 17.05 -0.73
N VAL A 194 11.92 16.33 -0.35
CA VAL A 194 11.96 15.15 0.51
C VAL A 194 12.68 13.98 -0.19
N GLY A 195 12.67 13.94 -1.51
CA GLY A 195 13.37 12.92 -2.30
C GLY A 195 12.49 12.12 -3.26
N TYR A 196 11.19 12.39 -3.32
CA TYR A 196 10.31 11.73 -4.30
C TYR A 196 10.69 12.11 -5.74
N ARG A 197 10.53 11.15 -6.65
CA ARG A 197 10.73 11.35 -8.11
C ARG A 197 9.51 10.89 -8.91
N GLN A 198 8.43 10.60 -8.22
CA GLN A 198 7.12 10.32 -8.75
C GLN A 198 6.09 11.08 -7.92
N LEU A 199 5.12 11.72 -8.59
CA LEU A 199 4.09 12.57 -7.97
C LEU A 199 2.71 12.08 -8.42
N LYS A 200 1.88 11.62 -7.47
CA LYS A 200 0.49 11.23 -7.73
C LYS A 200 -0.42 12.43 -7.49
N LEU A 201 -1.07 12.90 -8.55
CA LEU A 201 -2.01 14.01 -8.54
C LEU A 201 -3.44 13.48 -8.41
N LYS A 202 -4.17 13.92 -7.41
CA LYS A 202 -5.62 13.71 -7.39
C LYS A 202 -6.27 14.57 -8.47
N ILE A 203 -7.20 13.97 -9.22
CA ILE A 203 -8.00 14.61 -10.27
C ILE A 203 -9.48 14.28 -10.06
N GLY A 204 -10.38 14.95 -10.78
CA GLY A 204 -11.83 14.76 -10.61
C GLY A 204 -12.52 15.91 -9.85
N ARG A 205 -11.95 17.12 -9.90
CA ARG A 205 -12.55 18.33 -9.26
C ARG A 205 -13.97 18.58 -9.74
N GLY A 206 -14.28 18.23 -10.98
CA GLY A 206 -15.61 18.34 -11.58
C GLY A 206 -16.64 17.30 -11.14
N HIS A 207 -16.23 16.31 -10.31
CA HIS A 207 -17.14 15.30 -9.78
C HIS A 207 -18.09 15.87 -8.70
N LYS A 208 -17.52 16.68 -7.78
CA LYS A 208 -18.26 17.15 -6.59
C LYS A 208 -18.06 18.64 -6.28
N TRP A 209 -16.89 19.21 -6.57
CA TRP A 209 -16.45 20.49 -6.01
C TRP A 209 -16.57 21.67 -6.97
N MET A 210 -16.64 21.43 -8.25
CA MET A 210 -16.73 22.44 -9.32
C MET A 210 -17.75 22.00 -10.38
N PRO A 211 -18.29 22.94 -11.18
CA PRO A 211 -18.98 22.56 -12.41
C PRO A 211 -18.07 21.68 -13.29
N PHE A 212 -18.61 20.63 -13.89
CA PHE A 212 -17.80 19.61 -14.56
C PHE A 212 -16.76 20.18 -15.54
N LYS A 213 -17.17 21.11 -16.43
CA LYS A 213 -16.25 21.69 -17.42
C LYS A 213 -15.10 22.47 -16.80
N GLU A 214 -15.37 23.21 -15.74
CA GLU A 214 -14.37 24.01 -15.01
C GLU A 214 -13.42 23.10 -14.24
N GLY A 215 -13.96 22.06 -13.55
CA GLY A 215 -13.17 21.09 -12.83
C GLY A 215 -12.29 20.25 -13.75
N LEU A 216 -12.80 19.81 -14.90
CA LEU A 216 -12.03 19.12 -15.92
C LEU A 216 -10.87 20.00 -16.44
N GLN A 217 -11.15 21.27 -16.74
CA GLN A 217 -10.10 22.19 -17.19
C GLN A 217 -9.06 22.41 -16.09
N ARG A 218 -9.48 22.56 -14.83
CA ARG A 218 -8.57 22.71 -13.70
C ARG A 218 -7.69 21.46 -13.52
N ASP A 219 -8.22 20.25 -13.66
CA ASP A 219 -7.44 19.01 -13.60
C ASP A 219 -6.39 18.96 -14.72
N ILE A 220 -6.75 19.38 -15.92
CA ILE A 220 -5.84 19.50 -17.07
C ILE A 220 -4.74 20.53 -16.80
N ASP A 221 -5.09 21.72 -16.31
CA ASP A 221 -4.15 22.81 -16.04
C ASP A 221 -3.16 22.43 -14.94
N VAL A 222 -3.63 21.83 -13.85
CA VAL A 222 -2.79 21.30 -12.75
C VAL A 222 -1.80 20.27 -13.27
N THR A 223 -2.28 19.28 -14.03
CA THR A 223 -1.44 18.19 -14.53
C THR A 223 -0.36 18.72 -15.48
N ASN A 224 -0.71 19.61 -16.41
CA ASN A 224 0.26 20.24 -17.32
C ASN A 224 1.27 21.11 -16.56
N ALA A 225 0.84 21.90 -15.57
CA ALA A 225 1.72 22.75 -14.78
C ALA A 225 2.74 21.92 -13.97
N VAL A 226 2.31 20.84 -13.33
CA VAL A 226 3.20 19.95 -12.59
C VAL A 226 4.17 19.23 -13.52
N ALA A 227 3.70 18.67 -14.63
CA ALA A 227 4.56 18.00 -15.60
C ALA A 227 5.62 18.94 -16.21
N GLN A 228 5.26 20.19 -16.42
CA GLN A 228 6.20 21.22 -16.90
C GLN A 228 7.23 21.62 -15.83
N ALA A 229 6.81 21.74 -14.58
CA ALA A 229 7.67 22.16 -13.48
C ALA A 229 8.62 21.06 -13.00
N PHE A 230 8.26 19.78 -13.19
CA PHE A 230 9.02 18.60 -12.75
C PHE A 230 9.20 17.59 -13.90
N PRO A 231 9.98 17.96 -14.94
CA PRO A 231 10.11 17.13 -16.16
C PRO A 231 10.85 15.81 -15.93
N ASP A 232 11.56 15.68 -14.83
CA ASP A 232 12.28 14.47 -14.38
C ASP A 232 11.46 13.58 -13.44
N CYS A 233 10.22 13.98 -13.10
CA CYS A 233 9.32 13.18 -12.27
C CYS A 233 8.35 12.34 -13.12
N GLY A 234 8.10 11.12 -12.66
CA GLY A 234 6.95 10.34 -13.11
C GLY A 234 5.65 10.96 -12.59
N ILE A 235 4.70 11.21 -13.48
CA ILE A 235 3.38 11.74 -13.12
C ILE A 235 2.38 10.59 -13.05
N LEU A 236 1.74 10.45 -11.90
CA LEU A 236 0.63 9.52 -11.67
C LEU A 236 -0.64 10.34 -11.49
N VAL A 237 -1.76 9.85 -11.95
CA VAL A 237 -3.06 10.52 -11.75
C VAL A 237 -4.06 9.55 -11.13
N ASP A 238 -4.86 10.05 -10.20
CA ASP A 238 -5.84 9.27 -9.46
C ASP A 238 -7.19 9.98 -9.49
N GLY A 239 -8.16 9.32 -10.14
CA GLY A 239 -9.52 9.82 -10.35
C GLY A 239 -10.47 9.51 -9.20
N ASN A 240 -10.12 8.63 -8.27
CA ASN A 240 -11.00 8.12 -7.20
C ASN A 240 -12.41 7.80 -7.72
N ASN A 241 -12.50 7.14 -8.85
CA ASN A 241 -13.77 6.80 -9.52
C ASN A 241 -14.67 8.01 -9.83
N GLY A 242 -14.09 9.19 -10.06
CA GLY A 242 -14.81 10.46 -10.24
C GLY A 242 -15.27 10.77 -11.67
N PHE A 243 -14.94 9.94 -12.65
CA PHE A 243 -15.27 10.14 -14.06
C PHE A 243 -16.16 9.04 -14.62
N THR A 244 -16.69 9.27 -15.82
CA THR A 244 -17.06 8.23 -16.77
C THR A 244 -15.90 8.01 -17.75
N VAL A 245 -15.88 6.89 -18.47
CA VAL A 245 -14.81 6.63 -19.45
C VAL A 245 -14.73 7.72 -20.54
N ASP A 246 -15.88 8.30 -20.96
CA ASP A 246 -15.91 9.37 -21.95
C ASP A 246 -15.38 10.70 -21.38
N GLN A 247 -15.67 11.01 -20.13
CA GLN A 247 -15.13 12.17 -19.42
C GLN A 247 -13.62 12.03 -19.22
N PHE A 248 -13.16 10.84 -18.84
CA PHE A 248 -11.74 10.58 -18.64
C PHE A 248 -10.95 10.67 -19.96
N THR A 249 -11.52 10.21 -21.08
CA THR A 249 -10.88 10.40 -22.38
C THR A 249 -10.80 11.87 -22.80
N GLN A 250 -11.73 12.74 -22.35
CA GLN A 250 -11.61 14.20 -22.55
C GLN A 250 -10.44 14.77 -21.75
N TYR A 251 -10.25 14.33 -20.51
CA TYR A 251 -9.10 14.70 -19.70
C TYR A 251 -7.77 14.31 -20.39
N LEU A 252 -7.64 13.09 -20.88
CA LEU A 252 -6.42 12.63 -21.59
C LEU A 252 -6.13 13.47 -22.86
N LYS A 253 -7.16 13.93 -23.59
CA LYS A 253 -6.99 14.84 -24.72
C LYS A 253 -6.42 16.21 -24.34
N GLY A 254 -6.67 16.66 -23.10
CA GLY A 254 -6.16 17.93 -22.56
C GLY A 254 -4.71 17.90 -22.13
N ILE A 255 -4.11 16.71 -21.99
CA ILE A 255 -2.74 16.51 -21.53
C ILE A 255 -1.86 15.73 -22.53
N PRO A 256 -1.88 16.04 -23.84
CA PRO A 256 -1.27 15.18 -24.87
C PRO A 256 0.26 15.05 -24.75
N SER A 257 0.91 16.00 -24.08
CA SER A 257 2.37 16.05 -23.92
C SER A 257 2.85 15.50 -22.58
N VAL A 258 1.94 15.06 -21.70
CA VAL A 258 2.29 14.52 -20.39
C VAL A 258 2.57 13.02 -20.49
N ASN A 259 3.75 12.60 -20.06
CA ASN A 259 4.09 11.19 -19.95
C ASN A 259 3.59 10.65 -18.60
N LEU A 260 2.38 10.11 -18.59
CA LEU A 260 1.81 9.51 -17.39
C LEU A 260 2.49 8.18 -17.07
N PHE A 261 2.96 8.04 -15.83
CA PHE A 261 3.45 6.76 -15.32
C PHE A 261 2.29 5.77 -15.16
N TRP A 262 1.21 6.20 -14.45
CA TRP A 262 -0.04 5.42 -14.38
C TRP A 262 -1.31 6.29 -14.32
N ILE A 263 -2.43 5.62 -14.55
CA ILE A 263 -3.79 6.08 -14.36
C ILE A 263 -4.44 5.17 -13.31
N GLU A 264 -4.90 5.75 -12.20
CA GLU A 264 -5.50 5.07 -11.06
C GLU A 264 -6.99 5.44 -10.95
N GLU A 265 -7.83 4.41 -10.73
CA GLU A 265 -9.28 4.55 -10.47
C GLU A 265 -9.98 5.66 -11.27
N PRO A 266 -9.88 5.69 -12.61
CA PRO A 266 -10.51 6.75 -13.39
C PRO A 266 -12.04 6.74 -13.28
N PHE A 267 -12.63 5.55 -13.14
CA PHE A 267 -14.07 5.30 -13.02
C PHE A 267 -14.32 3.95 -12.35
N HIS A 268 -15.54 3.69 -11.87
CA HIS A 268 -15.89 2.37 -11.33
C HIS A 268 -15.66 1.26 -12.34
N GLU A 269 -15.02 0.19 -11.90
CA GLU A 269 -14.51 -0.87 -12.75
C GLU A 269 -15.61 -1.63 -13.48
N THR A 270 -15.50 -1.70 -14.78
CA THR A 270 -16.18 -2.67 -15.64
C THR A 270 -15.24 -3.15 -16.73
N VAL A 271 -15.43 -4.39 -17.19
CA VAL A 271 -14.64 -4.92 -18.32
C VAL A 271 -14.83 -4.07 -19.58
N ALA A 272 -16.05 -3.61 -19.82
CA ALA A 272 -16.38 -2.82 -21.01
C ALA A 272 -15.68 -1.45 -21.01
N ASP A 273 -15.71 -0.72 -19.88
CA ASP A 273 -15.13 0.60 -19.78
C ASP A 273 -13.58 0.55 -19.79
N TYR A 274 -12.97 -0.41 -19.08
CA TYR A 274 -11.52 -0.63 -19.17
C TYR A 274 -11.08 -1.04 -20.58
N GLN A 275 -11.86 -1.87 -21.29
CA GLN A 275 -11.58 -2.20 -22.69
C GLN A 275 -11.65 -0.95 -23.59
N LYS A 276 -12.63 -0.09 -23.37
CA LYS A 276 -12.79 1.17 -24.11
C LYS A 276 -11.62 2.12 -23.84
N LEU A 277 -11.22 2.28 -22.56
CA LEU A 277 -10.06 3.08 -22.18
C LEU A 277 -8.77 2.53 -22.79
N ARG A 278 -8.54 1.21 -22.73
CA ARG A 278 -7.36 0.55 -23.30
C ARG A 278 -7.26 0.75 -24.80
N ASN A 279 -8.39 0.64 -25.51
CA ASN A 279 -8.45 0.90 -26.94
C ASN A 279 -8.10 2.35 -27.28
N TYR A 280 -8.62 3.31 -26.50
CA TYR A 280 -8.29 4.72 -26.66
C TYR A 280 -6.80 5.00 -26.44
N ILE A 281 -6.22 4.53 -25.33
CA ILE A 281 -4.79 4.66 -24.99
C ILE A 281 -3.92 4.11 -26.11
N LYS A 282 -4.24 2.92 -26.63
CA LYS A 282 -3.52 2.29 -27.73
C LYS A 282 -3.61 3.12 -29.02
N ALA A 283 -4.80 3.57 -29.37
CA ALA A 283 -5.02 4.38 -30.58
C ALA A 283 -4.32 5.74 -30.52
N ALA A 284 -4.26 6.36 -29.32
CA ALA A 284 -3.57 7.62 -29.08
C ALA A 284 -2.06 7.48 -28.90
N GLY A 285 -1.50 6.25 -28.87
CA GLY A 285 -0.08 6.00 -28.65
C GLY A 285 0.42 6.35 -27.26
N ILE A 286 -0.49 6.45 -26.26
CA ILE A 286 -0.15 6.76 -24.89
C ILE A 286 0.49 5.54 -24.22
N ARG A 287 1.64 5.75 -23.56
CA ARG A 287 2.31 4.72 -22.75
C ARG A 287 2.06 5.01 -21.28
N THR A 288 1.21 4.23 -20.65
CA THR A 288 0.86 4.36 -19.23
C THR A 288 0.38 3.04 -18.68
N LEU A 289 0.52 2.83 -17.38
CA LEU A 289 -0.06 1.70 -16.68
C LEU A 289 -1.50 2.05 -16.25
N LEU A 290 -2.36 1.05 -16.14
CA LEU A 290 -3.67 1.17 -15.52
C LEU A 290 -3.65 0.45 -14.18
N ALA A 291 -4.02 1.18 -13.12
CA ALA A 291 -3.97 0.73 -11.74
C ALA A 291 -5.34 0.85 -11.08
N ASP A 292 -5.75 -0.17 -10.31
CA ASP A 292 -7.05 -0.20 -9.64
C ASP A 292 -7.05 -1.21 -8.48
N GLY A 293 -8.11 -1.13 -7.64
CA GLY A 293 -8.36 -2.07 -6.56
C GLY A 293 -8.21 -1.49 -5.16
N GLU A 294 -8.19 -0.14 -5.01
CA GLU A 294 -8.23 0.52 -3.71
C GLU A 294 -9.65 0.57 -3.14
N ALA A 295 -10.60 1.15 -3.90
CA ALA A 295 -11.94 1.45 -3.43
C ALA A 295 -12.90 0.29 -3.69
N ASP A 296 -13.41 -0.34 -2.60
CA ASP A 296 -14.40 -1.43 -2.63
C ASP A 296 -14.05 -2.55 -3.65
N PRO A 297 -12.82 -3.09 -3.63
CA PRO A 297 -12.33 -4.01 -4.65
C PRO A 297 -13.22 -5.24 -4.77
N ASN A 298 -13.60 -5.59 -6.00
CA ASN A 298 -14.23 -6.87 -6.32
C ASN A 298 -13.17 -7.86 -6.81
N PRO A 299 -12.74 -8.84 -5.98
CA PRO A 299 -11.62 -9.73 -6.34
C PRO A 299 -11.85 -10.53 -7.62
N ALA A 300 -13.10 -10.94 -7.90
CA ALA A 300 -13.42 -11.70 -9.11
C ALA A 300 -13.30 -10.83 -10.36
N LEU A 301 -13.80 -9.60 -10.31
CA LEU A 301 -13.70 -8.64 -11.40
C LEU A 301 -12.24 -8.21 -11.63
N LEU A 302 -11.50 -7.89 -10.57
CA LEU A 302 -10.08 -7.54 -10.69
C LEU A 302 -9.28 -8.67 -11.33
N LYS A 303 -9.50 -9.92 -10.91
CA LYS A 303 -8.88 -11.09 -11.54
C LYS A 303 -9.17 -11.14 -13.03
N GLU A 304 -10.44 -10.98 -13.44
CA GLU A 304 -10.85 -10.97 -14.85
C GLU A 304 -10.15 -9.85 -15.63
N LEU A 305 -10.05 -8.63 -15.05
CA LEU A 305 -9.39 -7.49 -15.67
C LEU A 305 -7.89 -7.73 -15.89
N PHE A 306 -7.19 -8.34 -14.92
CA PHE A 306 -5.78 -8.72 -15.05
C PHE A 306 -5.57 -9.83 -16.08
N GLU A 307 -6.39 -10.88 -16.08
CA GLU A 307 -6.32 -11.97 -17.06
C GLU A 307 -6.55 -11.47 -18.49
N LYS A 308 -7.43 -10.47 -18.66
CA LYS A 308 -7.70 -9.82 -19.95
C LYS A 308 -6.67 -8.73 -20.32
N LYS A 309 -5.66 -8.47 -19.48
CA LYS A 309 -4.67 -7.40 -19.69
C LYS A 309 -5.30 -5.99 -19.77
N LEU A 310 -6.38 -5.79 -19.05
CA LEU A 310 -7.07 -4.50 -18.95
C LEU A 310 -6.55 -3.66 -17.80
N LEU A 311 -5.99 -4.30 -16.77
CA LEU A 311 -5.22 -3.68 -15.68
C LEU A 311 -3.78 -4.16 -15.68
N ASP A 312 -2.88 -3.33 -15.18
CA ASP A 312 -1.44 -3.60 -15.07
C ASP A 312 -0.99 -3.70 -13.61
N VAL A 313 -1.61 -2.92 -12.70
CA VAL A 313 -1.19 -2.76 -11.31
C VAL A 313 -2.36 -2.97 -10.35
N HIS A 314 -2.14 -3.81 -9.34
CA HIS A 314 -3.12 -4.11 -8.28
C HIS A 314 -2.85 -3.25 -7.04
N LEU A 315 -3.88 -2.55 -6.54
CA LEU A 315 -3.76 -1.52 -5.49
C LEU A 315 -4.45 -1.83 -4.17
N THR A 316 -5.04 -3.00 -3.93
CA THR A 316 -5.75 -3.26 -2.67
C THR A 316 -4.89 -2.85 -1.46
N ASP A 317 -5.51 -2.21 -0.45
CA ASP A 317 -4.82 -1.66 0.71
C ASP A 317 -4.01 -2.73 1.47
N ILE A 318 -2.77 -2.38 1.90
CA ILE A 318 -1.82 -3.31 2.54
C ILE A 318 -2.39 -3.89 3.84
N GLU A 319 -3.08 -3.10 4.65
CA GLU A 319 -3.76 -3.56 5.86
C GLU A 319 -5.11 -4.20 5.53
N GLY A 320 -5.84 -3.63 4.55
CA GLY A 320 -7.14 -4.11 4.12
C GLY A 320 -7.10 -5.56 3.62
N LEU A 321 -6.14 -5.91 2.78
CA LEU A 321 -5.90 -7.29 2.34
C LEU A 321 -5.18 -8.11 3.42
N GLY A 322 -4.21 -7.52 4.10
CA GLY A 322 -3.29 -8.15 5.04
C GLY A 322 -1.96 -8.56 4.40
N PHE A 323 -0.88 -8.48 5.18
CA PHE A 323 0.48 -8.71 4.69
C PHE A 323 0.67 -10.15 4.19
N THR A 324 0.17 -11.14 4.92
CA THR A 324 0.21 -12.56 4.52
C THR A 324 -0.55 -12.80 3.21
N ASN A 325 -1.72 -12.17 3.02
CA ASN A 325 -2.49 -12.33 1.79
C ASN A 325 -1.80 -11.66 0.60
N TRP A 326 -1.13 -10.52 0.79
CA TRP A 326 -0.27 -9.92 -0.23
C TRP A 326 0.87 -10.86 -0.63
N ARG A 327 1.53 -11.51 0.34
CA ARG A 327 2.57 -12.53 0.05
C ARG A 327 2.05 -13.64 -0.85
N ARG A 328 0.78 -14.06 -0.65
CA ARG A 328 0.13 -15.11 -1.46
C ARG A 328 -0.28 -14.60 -2.84
N LEU A 329 -0.70 -13.34 -2.92
CA LEU A 329 -1.22 -12.74 -4.16
C LEU A 329 -0.10 -12.38 -5.15
N MET A 330 1.03 -11.85 -4.67
CA MET A 330 2.10 -11.34 -5.56
C MET A 330 2.60 -12.35 -6.60
N PRO A 331 2.86 -13.63 -6.27
CA PRO A 331 3.22 -14.62 -7.28
C PRO A 331 2.10 -14.91 -8.31
N GLU A 332 0.83 -14.74 -7.92
CA GLU A 332 -0.30 -14.94 -8.84
C GLU A 332 -0.42 -13.77 -9.82
N LEU A 333 -0.17 -12.54 -9.36
CA LEU A 333 -0.10 -11.37 -10.24
C LEU A 333 1.03 -11.53 -11.27
N GLU A 334 2.20 -11.99 -10.84
CA GLU A 334 3.35 -12.22 -11.74
C GLU A 334 3.02 -13.23 -12.85
N LYS A 335 2.29 -14.31 -12.55
CA LYS A 335 1.87 -15.31 -13.55
C LYS A 335 1.01 -14.71 -14.67
N VAL A 336 0.21 -13.71 -14.36
CA VAL A 336 -0.59 -12.99 -15.34
C VAL A 336 0.09 -11.75 -15.89
N GLY A 337 1.37 -11.50 -15.50
CA GLY A 337 2.17 -10.34 -15.93
C GLY A 337 1.63 -9.02 -15.40
N ALA A 338 0.95 -9.04 -14.26
CA ALA A 338 0.53 -7.87 -13.51
C ALA A 338 1.53 -7.57 -12.38
N GLN A 339 1.56 -6.31 -11.94
CA GLN A 339 2.40 -5.84 -10.84
C GLN A 339 1.56 -5.44 -9.63
N ALA A 340 2.20 -5.26 -8.50
CA ALA A 340 1.59 -4.77 -7.28
C ALA A 340 2.05 -3.34 -6.97
N SER A 341 1.19 -2.58 -6.31
CA SER A 341 1.52 -1.38 -5.56
C SER A 341 0.50 -1.25 -4.44
N PRO A 342 0.66 -2.00 -3.33
CA PRO A 342 -0.31 -1.98 -2.24
C PRO A 342 -0.62 -0.55 -1.81
N HIS A 343 -1.89 -0.16 -1.83
CA HIS A 343 -2.35 1.13 -1.34
C HIS A 343 -1.92 1.33 0.11
N ALA A 344 -1.34 2.48 0.41
CA ALA A 344 -0.75 2.78 1.71
C ALA A 344 -1.19 4.15 2.27
N TRP A 345 -2.15 4.82 1.62
CA TRP A 345 -2.63 6.12 2.07
C TRP A 345 -3.11 6.11 3.52
N GLY A 346 -2.98 7.24 4.17
CA GLY A 346 -3.43 7.53 5.52
C GLY A 346 -2.34 7.39 6.58
N SER A 347 -1.33 6.53 6.38
CA SER A 347 -0.25 6.37 7.37
C SER A 347 1.07 5.97 6.74
N LEU A 348 2.15 6.65 7.11
CA LEU A 348 3.52 6.29 6.70
C LEU A 348 3.91 4.86 7.14
N LEU A 349 3.28 4.33 8.20
CA LEU A 349 3.49 2.94 8.63
C LEU A 349 3.16 1.96 7.52
N LYS A 350 2.06 2.19 6.78
CA LYS A 350 1.66 1.36 5.64
C LYS A 350 2.69 1.37 4.51
N SER A 351 3.25 2.55 4.19
CA SER A 351 4.33 2.68 3.21
C SER A 351 5.53 1.82 3.61
N TYR A 352 5.85 1.78 4.90
CA TYR A 352 6.99 1.02 5.42
C TYR A 352 6.72 -0.49 5.47
N TYR A 353 5.50 -0.93 5.76
CA TYR A 353 5.12 -2.35 5.58
C TYR A 353 5.26 -2.76 4.12
N THR A 354 4.77 -1.91 3.21
CA THR A 354 4.88 -2.14 1.76
C THR A 354 6.35 -2.18 1.30
N ALA A 355 7.23 -1.37 1.90
CA ALA A 355 8.66 -1.41 1.59
C ALA A 355 9.31 -2.76 1.92
N HIS A 356 8.94 -3.38 3.04
CA HIS A 356 9.42 -4.72 3.37
C HIS A 356 8.82 -5.80 2.47
N LEU A 357 7.54 -5.68 2.11
CA LEU A 357 6.90 -6.59 1.17
C LEU A 357 7.60 -6.54 -0.21
N ALA A 358 7.75 -5.34 -0.75
CA ALA A 358 8.45 -5.07 -2.01
C ALA A 358 9.92 -5.52 -1.96
N GLY A 359 10.58 -5.21 -0.84
CA GLY A 359 11.98 -5.58 -0.60
C GLY A 359 12.21 -7.09 -0.62
N GLY A 360 11.25 -7.86 -0.12
CA GLY A 360 11.36 -9.32 -0.04
C GLY A 360 10.89 -10.08 -1.28
N LEU A 361 9.82 -9.61 -1.95
CA LEU A 361 9.15 -10.37 -3.01
C LEU A 361 9.34 -9.78 -4.42
N ALA A 362 9.89 -8.57 -4.57
CA ALA A 362 9.88 -7.85 -5.85
C ALA A 362 8.43 -7.65 -6.39
N ASN A 363 8.25 -7.60 -7.70
CA ASN A 363 6.97 -7.42 -8.40
C ASN A 363 6.10 -6.25 -7.89
N THR A 364 6.73 -5.27 -7.21
CA THR A 364 6.10 -3.99 -6.84
C THR A 364 6.67 -2.90 -7.73
N VAL A 365 5.79 -2.25 -8.50
CA VAL A 365 6.22 -1.26 -9.49
C VAL A 365 6.68 0.04 -8.85
N THR A 366 5.98 0.48 -7.81
CA THR A 366 6.30 1.65 -6.98
C THR A 366 5.58 1.53 -5.65
N ILE A 367 5.99 2.27 -4.62
CA ILE A 367 5.40 2.29 -3.29
C ILE A 367 4.71 3.64 -3.07
N GLU A 368 3.52 3.64 -2.45
CA GLU A 368 2.84 4.87 -2.06
C GLU A 368 3.50 5.51 -0.85
N GLY A 369 3.82 6.78 -0.96
CA GLY A 369 4.42 7.60 0.07
C GLY A 369 3.42 8.53 0.73
N VAL A 370 3.40 8.52 2.06
CA VAL A 370 2.63 9.43 2.90
C VAL A 370 3.60 10.16 3.81
N THR A 371 4.10 11.32 3.36
CA THR A 371 5.06 12.12 4.14
C THR A 371 4.46 12.47 5.50
N SER A 372 5.06 11.94 6.55
CA SER A 372 4.63 12.24 7.93
C SER A 372 5.74 12.02 8.93
N THR A 373 5.57 12.60 10.12
CA THR A 373 6.42 12.41 11.30
C THR A 373 5.59 11.86 12.45
N SER A 374 6.25 11.34 13.47
CA SER A 374 5.61 10.92 14.72
C SER A 374 6.54 11.18 15.90
N ASP A 375 5.96 11.63 17.03
CA ASP A 375 6.69 11.70 18.29
C ASP A 375 6.64 10.35 19.03
N ASP A 376 5.79 9.43 18.58
CA ASP A 376 5.54 8.14 19.22
C ASP A 376 6.36 7.00 18.63
N VAL A 377 6.93 7.18 17.41
CA VAL A 377 7.63 6.14 16.64
C VAL A 377 8.90 6.70 16.03
N ASP A 378 10.01 5.98 16.15
CA ASP A 378 11.24 6.29 15.42
C ASP A 378 11.14 5.75 13.98
N LEU A 379 11.09 6.67 13.03
CA LEU A 379 10.95 6.40 11.60
C LEU A 379 12.28 6.63 10.85
N SER A 380 13.35 7.02 11.54
CA SER A 380 14.64 7.46 10.96
C SER A 380 15.44 6.34 10.27
N GLY A 381 15.06 5.08 10.52
CA GLY A 381 15.71 3.93 9.89
C GLY A 381 15.50 3.83 8.38
N TYR A 382 14.39 4.37 7.87
CA TYR A 382 14.06 4.37 6.44
C TYR A 382 14.71 5.53 5.70
N LYS A 383 15.11 5.29 4.46
CA LYS A 383 15.80 6.31 3.64
C LYS A 383 15.12 6.42 2.27
N ILE A 384 15.01 7.65 1.81
CA ILE A 384 14.68 7.93 0.41
C ILE A 384 15.97 8.29 -0.30
N GLN A 385 16.33 7.50 -1.30
CA GLN A 385 17.53 7.73 -2.10
C GLN A 385 17.20 7.56 -3.59
N ASP A 386 17.47 8.58 -4.37
CA ASP A 386 17.21 8.59 -5.82
C ASP A 386 15.78 8.20 -6.20
N GLY A 387 14.79 8.72 -5.43
CA GLY A 387 13.37 8.42 -5.62
C GLY A 387 12.94 7.02 -5.18
N LYS A 388 13.78 6.27 -4.48
CA LYS A 388 13.50 4.92 -4.00
C LYS A 388 13.43 4.86 -2.48
N LEU A 389 12.51 4.05 -1.95
CA LEU A 389 12.40 3.78 -0.53
C LEU A 389 13.25 2.56 -0.15
N ILE A 390 14.14 2.76 0.83
CA ILE A 390 15.07 1.72 1.33
C ILE A 390 14.67 1.38 2.76
N PRO A 391 14.19 0.16 3.05
CA PRO A 391 13.92 -0.29 4.40
C PRO A 391 15.21 -0.53 5.18
N PRO A 392 15.19 -0.37 6.52
CA PRO A 392 16.35 -0.63 7.38
C PRO A 392 16.68 -2.12 7.45
N SER A 393 17.91 -2.44 7.82
CA SER A 393 18.36 -3.82 8.11
C SER A 393 18.17 -4.24 9.58
N THR A 394 17.48 -3.44 10.38
CA THR A 394 17.14 -3.74 11.77
C THR A 394 16.02 -4.77 11.86
N ALA A 395 15.97 -5.52 12.97
CA ALA A 395 14.96 -6.55 13.19
C ALA A 395 13.53 -6.04 13.12
N GLY A 396 12.60 -6.89 12.68
CA GLY A 396 11.20 -6.53 12.48
C GLY A 396 11.02 -5.58 11.30
N PHE A 397 10.08 -4.65 11.44
CA PHE A 397 9.93 -3.53 10.50
C PHE A 397 10.91 -2.39 10.79
N GLY A 398 11.72 -2.47 11.84
CA GLY A 398 12.70 -1.44 12.15
C GLY A 398 12.12 -0.08 12.55
N MET A 399 10.97 -0.09 13.20
CA MET A 399 10.26 1.10 13.69
C MET A 399 10.09 1.05 15.21
N PRO A 400 11.10 1.43 16.02
CA PRO A 400 11.00 1.41 17.47
C PRO A 400 9.89 2.33 17.99
N LEU A 401 9.05 1.83 18.92
CA LEU A 401 8.13 2.68 19.67
C LEU A 401 8.91 3.53 20.67
N LEU A 402 8.68 4.83 20.66
CA LEU A 402 9.27 5.80 21.60
C LEU A 402 8.44 5.95 22.87
N LYS A 403 7.21 5.46 22.86
CA LYS A 403 6.33 5.42 24.02
C LYS A 403 6.10 3.99 24.53
N LYS A 404 5.78 3.87 25.80
CA LYS A 404 5.39 2.57 26.40
C LYS A 404 3.92 2.26 26.03
N ILE A 405 3.68 1.02 25.70
CA ILE A 405 2.35 0.45 25.50
C ILE A 405 2.06 -0.66 26.51
#